data_e6a01d5acc43d7588b3d1d1193c4ac69
#
_entry.id   e6a01d5acc43d7588b3d1d1193c4ac69
#
_cell.length_a   1.000
_cell.length_b   1.000
_cell.length_c   1.000
_cell.angle_alpha   90.00
_cell.angle_beta   90.00
_cell.angle_gamma   90.00
#
_symmetry.space_group_name_H-M   'P 1'
#
loop_
_entity.id
_entity.type
_entity.pdbx_description
1 polymer ?
#
loop_
_entity_poly.entity_id
_entity_poly.type
_entity_poly.pdbx_seq_one_letter_code
_entity_poly.pdbx_strand_id
1 'polypeptide(L)'
;MATLSATTVKVIHGHEPYLTLDGGVTPITTLNELLSITLPDGSLISPEEDNSSADKPIELPNSINTFNRIQSVIPLLSAGNENYPSVSFDTLIAEPYHYWADSDGDSDAKASGELKVRWENYKNVDITQQVKANPNNALDPCEAPYKLTLSSTDVLLSTKYGDPKTSYFKGASHSYYIKPKIDVPLVCYAQPNLNNGKKEYAGPKEQWDPDNGFKVQSLKNASKNFPTTGANNLSFKLILTGMTAREMIAINSSTVKSVSGSGITLSLMAENGALDSNIVLVTLKGPTKDSSNKTFKPSRFELYRDVKKNLLYQFKIDRWYIVKSGNTDMHYSNAISFCDSLSTLSQKYAVPAIQDYTNANGHGWNLGAPGQGNTYQRRISYFNEYTGKWVGGLFNEWGIIYDYSGTDWLFGDYWVIDTYQESNGEPIKRYNVYAQIGDVDFYFNQGNSDRVACVTW
;
A
#
# COMPACT_ATOMS: atom_id res chain seq x y z
N MET A 1 -76.57 15.98 42.79
CA MET A 1 -76.13 16.24 41.43
C MET A 1 -75.67 14.89 40.85
N ALA A 2 -76.35 14.40 39.82
CA ALA A 2 -75.94 13.16 39.14
C ALA A 2 -74.97 13.52 38.05
N THR A 3 -73.77 12.97 38.13
CA THR A 3 -72.74 13.15 37.07
C THR A 3 -73.08 12.14 35.95
N LEU A 4 -73.45 12.66 34.79
CA LEU A 4 -73.57 11.86 33.57
C LEU A 4 -72.13 11.60 33.04
N SER A 5 -71.73 10.36 33.08
CA SER A 5 -70.53 9.89 32.34
C SER A 5 -71.00 9.19 31.07
N ALA A 6 -70.63 9.73 29.91
CA ALA A 6 -70.82 9.06 28.62
C ALA A 6 -69.48 8.39 28.22
N THR A 7 -69.47 7.08 28.12
CA THR A 7 -68.33 6.34 27.57
C THR A 7 -68.61 6.13 26.08
N THR A 8 -67.79 6.67 25.21
CA THR A 8 -67.86 6.42 23.76
C THR A 8 -67.35 5.02 23.47
N VAL A 9 -68.15 4.20 22.81
CA VAL A 9 -67.82 2.79 22.42
C VAL A 9 -67.07 2.75 21.09
N LYS A 10 -66.84 3.89 20.43
CA LYS A 10 -66.06 3.96 19.20
C LYS A 10 -64.61 4.33 19.53
N VAL A 11 -63.72 3.41 19.35
CA VAL A 11 -62.29 3.66 19.30
C VAL A 11 -62.03 4.44 18.02
N ILE A 12 -61.38 5.59 18.10
CA ILE A 12 -60.89 6.29 16.91
C ILE A 12 -59.58 5.59 16.55
N HIS A 13 -59.57 4.89 15.44
CA HIS A 13 -58.34 4.35 14.89
C HIS A 13 -57.64 5.44 14.05
N GLY A 14 -56.46 5.81 14.42
CA GLY A 14 -55.59 6.71 13.68
C GLY A 14 -54.59 5.94 12.78
N HIS A 15 -53.58 6.62 12.36
CA HIS A 15 -52.45 6.09 11.61
C HIS A 15 -51.23 6.03 12.50
N GLU A 16 -50.36 5.05 12.30
CA GLU A 16 -49.09 4.98 12.98
C GLU A 16 -48.11 6.04 12.42
N PRO A 17 -47.25 6.64 13.28
CA PRO A 17 -46.19 7.53 12.79
C PRO A 17 -45.24 6.80 11.86
N TYR A 18 -44.70 7.49 10.85
CA TYR A 18 -43.80 6.88 9.87
C TYR A 18 -42.54 7.70 9.64
N LEU A 19 -41.46 7.04 9.18
CA LEU A 19 -40.26 7.70 8.72
C LEU A 19 -40.45 8.18 7.28
N THR A 20 -39.83 9.33 6.94
CA THR A 20 -39.89 9.95 5.60
C THR A 20 -38.63 10.80 5.39
N LEU A 21 -38.19 10.96 4.13
CA LEU A 21 -37.08 11.84 3.76
C LEU A 21 -37.53 13.11 3.03
N ASP A 22 -38.81 13.21 2.69
CA ASP A 22 -39.38 14.28 1.82
C ASP A 22 -40.47 15.08 2.50
N GLY A 23 -40.44 15.19 3.83
CA GLY A 23 -41.38 16.01 4.61
C GLY A 23 -42.79 15.43 4.73
N GLY A 24 -42.91 14.11 4.71
CA GLY A 24 -44.18 13.40 4.93
C GLY A 24 -44.91 12.98 3.67
N VAL A 25 -44.31 13.15 2.49
CA VAL A 25 -44.96 12.78 1.24
C VAL A 25 -44.89 11.27 1.01
N THR A 26 -43.71 10.68 1.22
CA THR A 26 -43.47 9.27 0.97
C THR A 26 -43.06 8.56 2.28
N PRO A 27 -43.88 7.63 2.79
CA PRO A 27 -43.49 6.78 3.92
C PRO A 27 -42.37 5.83 3.57
N ILE A 28 -41.34 5.72 4.43
CA ILE A 28 -40.29 4.71 4.36
C ILE A 28 -40.88 3.40 4.88
N THR A 29 -40.79 2.35 4.08
CA THR A 29 -41.32 1.03 4.42
C THR A 29 -40.28 0.12 5.05
N THR A 30 -39.02 0.32 4.68
CA THR A 30 -37.85 -0.41 5.23
C THR A 30 -36.67 0.52 5.47
N LEU A 31 -35.82 0.20 6.45
CA LEU A 31 -34.61 1.00 6.71
C LEU A 31 -33.58 0.92 5.59
N ASN A 32 -33.70 -0.01 4.64
CA ASN A 32 -32.84 -0.05 3.44
C ASN A 32 -32.89 1.26 2.65
N GLU A 33 -34.04 1.93 2.60
CA GLU A 33 -34.22 3.20 1.88
C GLU A 33 -33.28 4.31 2.43
N LEU A 34 -32.96 4.26 3.73
CA LEU A 34 -32.02 5.17 4.39
C LEU A 34 -30.54 4.82 4.15
N LEU A 35 -30.26 3.65 3.57
CA LEU A 35 -28.90 3.19 3.32
C LEU A 35 -28.40 3.53 1.90
N SER A 36 -29.12 4.35 1.15
CA SER A 36 -28.73 4.81 -0.18
C SER A 36 -27.54 5.77 -0.12
N ILE A 37 -26.74 5.79 -1.20
CA ILE A 37 -25.64 6.74 -1.36
C ILE A 37 -25.87 7.63 -2.59
N THR A 38 -25.36 8.86 -2.52
CA THR A 38 -25.34 9.79 -3.67
C THR A 38 -23.90 9.97 -4.13
N LEU A 39 -23.64 9.72 -5.41
CA LEU A 39 -22.34 9.87 -6.04
C LEU A 39 -22.04 11.35 -6.40
N PRO A 40 -20.78 11.69 -6.77
CA PRO A 40 -20.38 13.06 -7.08
C PRO A 40 -21.12 13.73 -8.25
N ASP A 41 -21.75 12.97 -9.13
CA ASP A 41 -22.58 13.47 -10.24
C ASP A 41 -24.06 13.66 -9.88
N GLY A 42 -24.44 13.36 -8.64
CA GLY A 42 -25.80 13.41 -8.15
C GLY A 42 -26.62 12.13 -8.37
N SER A 43 -26.03 11.09 -8.95
CA SER A 43 -26.73 9.81 -9.08
C SER A 43 -26.92 9.15 -7.71
N LEU A 44 -28.14 8.69 -7.44
CA LEU A 44 -28.52 7.93 -6.25
C LEU A 44 -28.37 6.45 -6.53
N ILE A 45 -27.80 5.69 -5.61
CA ILE A 45 -27.73 4.23 -5.65
C ILE A 45 -28.34 3.68 -4.38
N SER A 46 -29.42 2.94 -4.53
CA SER A 46 -30.10 2.23 -3.44
C SER A 46 -29.48 0.85 -3.19
N PRO A 47 -29.67 0.23 -2.01
CA PRO A 47 -29.24 -1.14 -1.76
C PRO A 47 -29.82 -2.16 -2.75
N GLU A 48 -31.03 -1.94 -3.27
CA GLU A 48 -31.69 -2.82 -4.24
C GLU A 48 -31.06 -2.73 -5.65
N GLU A 49 -30.52 -1.55 -6.01
CA GLU A 49 -29.90 -1.30 -7.32
C GLU A 49 -28.42 -1.64 -7.32
N ASP A 50 -27.79 -1.71 -6.15
CA ASP A 50 -26.36 -1.97 -6.05
C ASP A 50 -26.00 -3.42 -6.38
N ASN A 51 -25.05 -3.56 -7.30
CA ASN A 51 -24.44 -4.83 -7.69
C ASN A 51 -22.92 -4.79 -7.53
N SER A 52 -22.40 -3.88 -6.71
CA SER A 52 -20.98 -3.72 -6.52
C SER A 52 -20.36 -4.85 -5.68
N SER A 53 -19.12 -5.15 -5.97
CA SER A 53 -18.31 -6.12 -5.23
C SER A 53 -16.84 -5.68 -5.25
N ALA A 54 -15.98 -6.36 -4.48
CA ALA A 54 -14.55 -6.10 -4.52
C ALA A 54 -13.96 -6.25 -5.94
N ASP A 55 -14.47 -7.21 -6.72
CA ASP A 55 -14.01 -7.45 -8.11
C ASP A 55 -14.68 -6.53 -9.13
N LYS A 56 -15.86 -6.00 -8.79
CA LYS A 56 -16.66 -5.12 -9.66
C LYS A 56 -17.13 -3.89 -8.87
N PRO A 57 -16.23 -3.00 -8.46
CA PRO A 57 -16.62 -1.81 -7.71
C PRO A 57 -17.31 -0.77 -8.60
N ILE A 58 -18.12 0.10 -7.97
CA ILE A 58 -18.64 1.32 -8.59
C ILE A 58 -17.46 2.23 -8.91
N GLU A 59 -17.28 2.57 -10.17
CA GLU A 59 -16.31 3.59 -10.57
C GLU A 59 -16.95 4.98 -10.44
N LEU A 60 -16.30 5.88 -9.70
CA LEU A 60 -16.79 7.24 -9.54
C LEU A 60 -16.78 8.00 -10.88
N PRO A 61 -17.82 8.82 -11.15
CA PRO A 61 -18.01 9.44 -12.48
C PRO A 61 -16.98 10.53 -12.81
N ASN A 62 -16.37 11.12 -11.80
CA ASN A 62 -15.48 12.28 -11.94
C ASN A 62 -14.06 11.97 -11.45
N SER A 63 -13.06 12.70 -11.97
CA SER A 63 -11.67 12.64 -11.50
C SER A 63 -11.44 13.33 -10.14
N ILE A 64 -12.36 14.18 -9.69
CA ILE A 64 -12.33 14.79 -8.34
C ILE A 64 -13.07 13.86 -7.37
N ASN A 65 -12.37 12.85 -6.93
CA ASN A 65 -12.90 11.77 -6.12
C ASN A 65 -12.49 11.96 -4.67
N THR A 66 -13.20 12.79 -3.91
CA THR A 66 -12.98 12.99 -2.48
C THR A 66 -14.07 12.28 -1.67
N PHE A 67 -13.74 11.84 -0.45
CA PHE A 67 -14.69 11.12 0.41
C PHE A 67 -15.97 11.91 0.67
N ASN A 68 -15.88 13.24 0.85
CA ASN A 68 -17.03 14.12 1.08
C ASN A 68 -17.97 14.27 -0.12
N ARG A 69 -17.58 13.80 -1.30
CA ARG A 69 -18.45 13.80 -2.50
C ARG A 69 -19.34 12.57 -2.58
N ILE A 70 -19.07 11.57 -1.76
CA ILE A 70 -19.94 10.40 -1.62
C ILE A 70 -20.81 10.66 -0.39
N GLN A 71 -22.09 10.95 -0.63
CA GLN A 71 -23.00 11.38 0.40
C GLN A 71 -23.93 10.23 0.84
N SER A 72 -24.37 10.28 2.07
CA SER A 72 -25.39 9.41 2.65
C SER A 72 -26.30 10.26 3.55
N VAL A 73 -27.30 9.65 4.15
CA VAL A 73 -28.16 10.29 5.14
C VAL A 73 -27.36 10.89 6.33
N ILE A 74 -26.19 10.32 6.64
CA ILE A 74 -25.26 10.88 7.63
C ILE A 74 -24.21 11.74 6.91
N PRO A 75 -24.34 13.06 6.90
CA PRO A 75 -23.43 13.93 6.16
C PRO A 75 -22.04 13.93 6.82
N LEU A 76 -21.00 13.81 6.01
CA LEU A 76 -19.60 13.85 6.45
C LEU A 76 -19.14 15.29 6.77
N LEU A 77 -19.69 16.27 6.06
CA LEU A 77 -19.43 17.70 6.23
C LEU A 77 -20.73 18.45 6.42
N SER A 78 -21.16 18.67 7.65
CA SER A 78 -22.28 19.57 7.98
C SER A 78 -22.12 20.15 9.39
N ALA A 79 -22.89 21.19 9.69
CA ALA A 79 -23.10 21.61 11.07
C ALA A 79 -23.70 20.42 11.83
N GLY A 80 -23.01 19.91 12.84
CA GLY A 80 -23.40 18.67 13.53
C GLY A 80 -22.60 17.43 13.15
N ASN A 81 -21.52 17.58 12.40
CA ASN A 81 -20.56 16.50 12.08
C ASN A 81 -19.97 15.78 13.31
N GLU A 82 -20.24 16.26 14.50
CA GLU A 82 -19.90 15.61 15.77
C GLU A 82 -20.47 14.18 15.85
N ASN A 83 -21.61 13.94 15.23
CA ASN A 83 -22.30 12.66 15.21
C ASN A 83 -21.70 11.64 14.22
N TYR A 84 -20.88 12.07 13.25
CA TYR A 84 -20.22 11.13 12.35
C TYR A 84 -19.18 10.28 13.11
N PRO A 85 -19.13 8.97 13.01
CA PRO A 85 -19.76 8.10 12.01
C PRO A 85 -21.11 7.47 12.42
N SER A 86 -21.77 7.94 13.46
CA SER A 86 -23.09 7.45 13.83
C SER A 86 -24.03 8.61 14.17
N VAL A 87 -25.32 8.44 13.95
CA VAL A 87 -26.37 9.38 14.32
C VAL A 87 -27.56 8.63 14.91
N SER A 88 -28.14 9.13 15.99
CA SER A 88 -29.35 8.55 16.56
C SER A 88 -30.57 8.88 15.71
N PHE A 89 -31.58 8.02 15.67
CA PHE A 89 -32.84 8.34 15.03
C PHE A 89 -33.57 9.48 15.74
N ASP A 90 -33.36 9.63 17.05
CA ASP A 90 -33.90 10.80 17.79
C ASP A 90 -33.36 12.12 17.24
N THR A 91 -32.10 12.16 16.81
CA THR A 91 -31.50 13.31 16.10
C THR A 91 -32.09 13.49 14.69
N LEU A 92 -32.34 12.41 13.96
CA LEU A 92 -32.86 12.47 12.60
C LEU A 92 -34.35 12.90 12.54
N ILE A 93 -35.11 12.60 13.56
CA ILE A 93 -36.50 13.07 13.64
C ILE A 93 -36.64 14.54 14.16
N ALA A 94 -35.55 15.05 14.79
CA ALA A 94 -35.51 16.48 15.23
C ALA A 94 -35.06 17.41 14.09
N GLU A 95 -35.19 18.71 14.31
CA GLU A 95 -34.65 19.73 13.41
C GLU A 95 -33.09 19.64 13.36
N PRO A 96 -32.45 19.82 12.21
CA PRO A 96 -33.03 20.31 10.93
C PRO A 96 -33.53 19.20 9.98
N TYR A 97 -33.40 17.92 10.35
CA TYR A 97 -33.68 16.77 9.46
C TYR A 97 -35.18 16.51 9.32
N HIS A 98 -35.91 16.42 10.43
CA HIS A 98 -37.35 16.17 10.50
C HIS A 98 -37.80 14.95 9.66
N TYR A 99 -37.07 13.82 9.78
CA TYR A 99 -37.28 12.62 8.96
C TYR A 99 -38.42 11.72 9.50
N TRP A 100 -39.55 12.34 9.87
CA TRP A 100 -40.76 11.63 10.29
C TRP A 100 -42.00 12.42 9.97
N ALA A 101 -43.13 11.77 9.94
CA ALA A 101 -44.44 12.39 9.86
C ALA A 101 -45.51 11.52 10.52
N ASP A 102 -46.66 12.08 10.75
CA ASP A 102 -47.85 11.45 11.25
C ASP A 102 -49.07 12.01 10.50
N SER A 103 -49.92 11.13 9.93
CA SER A 103 -51.03 11.54 9.11
C SER A 103 -52.19 12.14 9.93
N ASP A 104 -52.24 11.89 11.23
CA ASP A 104 -53.27 12.41 12.14
C ASP A 104 -52.84 13.70 12.82
N GLY A 105 -51.57 14.12 12.60
CA GLY A 105 -50.98 15.33 13.15
C GLY A 105 -50.54 15.18 14.61
N ASP A 106 -50.27 13.96 15.03
CA ASP A 106 -49.71 13.71 16.35
C ASP A 106 -48.31 14.32 16.48
N SER A 107 -47.97 14.78 17.68
CA SER A 107 -46.73 15.47 18.00
C SER A 107 -45.87 14.71 19.01
N ASP A 108 -44.75 15.33 19.41
CA ASP A 108 -43.84 14.81 20.44
C ASP A 108 -43.25 13.42 20.08
N ALA A 109 -42.81 13.27 18.84
CA ALA A 109 -42.19 12.05 18.38
C ALA A 109 -40.86 11.76 19.11
N LYS A 110 -40.62 10.48 19.36
CA LYS A 110 -39.34 9.92 19.87
C LYS A 110 -38.95 8.72 19.03
N ALA A 111 -37.67 8.57 18.79
CA ALA A 111 -37.16 7.43 18.08
C ALA A 111 -35.98 6.78 18.81
N SER A 112 -35.95 5.45 18.87
CA SER A 112 -34.78 4.71 19.29
C SER A 112 -33.95 4.24 18.09
N GLY A 113 -32.74 3.78 18.35
CA GLY A 113 -31.87 3.24 17.31
C GLY A 113 -30.86 4.27 16.76
N GLU A 114 -29.97 3.77 15.93
CA GLU A 114 -28.90 4.58 15.32
C GLU A 114 -28.55 4.11 13.90
N LEU A 115 -28.11 5.05 13.07
CA LEU A 115 -27.44 4.79 11.80
C LEU A 115 -25.93 4.93 11.97
N LYS A 116 -25.17 4.06 11.27
CA LYS A 116 -23.71 4.04 11.30
C LYS A 116 -23.12 4.00 9.90
N VAL A 117 -21.97 4.67 9.75
CA VAL A 117 -21.12 4.64 8.56
C VAL A 117 -19.78 4.01 8.92
N ARG A 118 -19.29 3.12 8.07
CA ARG A 118 -17.95 2.54 8.19
C ARG A 118 -17.27 2.53 6.84
N TRP A 119 -16.03 3.03 6.79
CA TRP A 119 -15.16 2.97 5.64
C TRP A 119 -14.03 1.97 5.86
N GLU A 120 -13.79 1.13 4.89
CA GLU A 120 -12.66 0.19 4.86
C GLU A 120 -11.92 0.34 3.53
N ASN A 121 -10.58 0.19 3.55
CA ASN A 121 -9.79 0.09 2.32
C ASN A 121 -9.82 -1.35 1.78
N TYR A 122 -9.15 -1.60 0.63
CA TYR A 122 -9.09 -2.93 0.00
C TYR A 122 -8.52 -4.05 0.89
N LYS A 123 -7.80 -3.73 1.96
CA LYS A 123 -7.31 -4.68 2.98
C LYS A 123 -8.31 -4.92 4.12
N ASN A 124 -9.52 -4.40 4.04
CA ASN A 124 -10.52 -4.38 5.12
C ASN A 124 -10.03 -3.67 6.40
N VAL A 125 -9.10 -2.74 6.28
CA VAL A 125 -8.67 -1.89 7.39
C VAL A 125 -9.69 -0.76 7.55
N ASP A 126 -10.19 -0.59 8.78
CA ASP A 126 -11.13 0.50 9.10
C ASP A 126 -10.39 1.86 9.02
N ILE A 127 -10.84 2.70 8.11
CA ILE A 127 -10.33 4.06 7.86
C ILE A 127 -11.36 5.14 8.22
N THR A 128 -12.46 4.79 8.89
CA THR A 128 -13.59 5.70 9.19
C THR A 128 -13.15 6.97 9.89
N GLN A 129 -12.25 6.88 10.87
CA GLN A 129 -11.74 8.05 11.58
C GLN A 129 -10.80 8.90 10.72
N GLN A 130 -10.06 8.29 9.81
CA GLN A 130 -9.20 9.01 8.85
C GLN A 130 -10.06 9.80 7.86
N VAL A 131 -11.16 9.20 7.38
CA VAL A 131 -12.13 9.86 6.50
C VAL A 131 -12.80 11.03 7.23
N LYS A 132 -13.20 10.84 8.50
CA LYS A 132 -13.75 11.92 9.34
C LYS A 132 -12.78 13.08 9.50
N ALA A 133 -11.51 12.80 9.77
CA ALA A 133 -10.49 13.81 9.98
C ALA A 133 -10.11 14.56 8.69
N ASN A 134 -10.20 13.91 7.54
CA ASN A 134 -9.75 14.44 6.26
C ASN A 134 -10.75 14.16 5.12
N PRO A 135 -11.99 14.65 5.22
CA PRO A 135 -13.07 14.34 4.28
C PRO A 135 -12.82 14.85 2.85
N ASN A 136 -11.99 15.87 2.71
CA ASN A 136 -11.59 16.45 1.42
C ASN A 136 -10.43 15.73 0.74
N ASN A 137 -9.84 14.71 1.36
CA ASN A 137 -8.82 13.91 0.71
C ASN A 137 -9.44 13.13 -0.45
N ALA A 138 -8.68 13.02 -1.54
CA ALA A 138 -9.04 12.15 -2.65
C ALA A 138 -8.91 10.68 -2.23
N LEU A 139 -9.76 9.84 -2.79
CA LEU A 139 -9.61 8.40 -2.69
C LEU A 139 -8.31 8.00 -3.43
N ASP A 140 -7.41 7.32 -2.72
CA ASP A 140 -6.18 6.82 -3.32
C ASP A 140 -6.50 5.62 -4.22
N PRO A 141 -6.18 5.67 -5.53
CA PRO A 141 -6.40 4.54 -6.42
C PRO A 141 -5.67 3.25 -6.00
N CYS A 142 -4.58 3.38 -5.26
CA CYS A 142 -3.78 2.25 -4.77
C CYS A 142 -4.36 1.58 -3.51
N GLU A 143 -5.31 2.24 -2.86
CA GLU A 143 -6.03 1.71 -1.69
C GLU A 143 -7.45 1.23 -2.05
N ALA A 144 -7.85 1.33 -3.33
CA ALA A 144 -9.13 0.88 -3.85
C ALA A 144 -9.16 -0.65 -4.10
N PRO A 145 -10.35 -1.29 -4.10
CA PRO A 145 -11.65 -0.68 -3.84
C PRO A 145 -11.88 -0.37 -2.36
N TYR A 146 -12.56 0.75 -2.11
CA TYR A 146 -13.04 1.10 -0.79
C TYR A 146 -14.39 0.45 -0.53
N LYS A 147 -14.61 -0.02 0.69
CA LYS A 147 -15.91 -0.53 1.13
C LYS A 147 -16.56 0.46 2.06
N LEU A 148 -17.71 0.99 1.65
CA LEU A 148 -18.57 1.86 2.45
C LEU A 148 -19.75 1.02 2.96
N THR A 149 -19.80 0.80 4.27
CA THR A 149 -20.92 0.10 4.92
C THR A 149 -21.80 1.10 5.65
N LEU A 150 -23.09 1.10 5.31
CA LEU A 150 -24.15 1.80 6.03
C LEU A 150 -24.97 0.74 6.79
N SER A 151 -25.28 1.01 8.04
CA SER A 151 -26.07 0.09 8.87
C SER A 151 -26.97 0.83 9.85
N SER A 152 -28.11 0.23 10.15
CA SER A 152 -29.06 0.70 11.13
C SER A 152 -29.33 -0.39 12.15
N THR A 153 -29.47 -0.03 13.41
CA THR A 153 -30.11 -0.90 14.41
C THR A 153 -31.63 -0.92 14.21
N ASP A 154 -32.33 -1.75 14.94
CA ASP A 154 -33.78 -1.69 15.01
C ASP A 154 -34.24 -0.31 15.49
N VAL A 155 -35.33 0.19 14.91
CA VAL A 155 -35.93 1.52 15.22
C VAL A 155 -37.34 1.35 15.73
N LEU A 156 -37.63 1.96 16.85
CA LEU A 156 -38.98 2.19 17.36
C LEU A 156 -39.27 3.69 17.28
N LEU A 157 -40.19 4.08 16.43
CA LEU A 157 -40.73 5.43 16.33
C LEU A 157 -42.04 5.49 17.14
N SER A 158 -42.23 6.54 17.95
CA SER A 158 -43.42 6.66 18.78
C SER A 158 -43.84 8.13 18.92
N THR A 159 -45.13 8.37 18.97
CA THR A 159 -45.75 9.64 19.32
C THR A 159 -46.38 9.57 20.71
N LYS A 160 -46.69 10.72 21.27
CA LYS A 160 -47.30 10.83 22.60
C LYS A 160 -48.74 10.33 22.63
N TYR A 161 -49.45 10.56 21.56
CA TYR A 161 -50.86 10.22 21.38
C TYR A 161 -51.01 9.32 20.14
N GLY A 162 -52.25 8.96 19.80
CA GLY A 162 -52.54 8.13 18.63
C GLY A 162 -52.89 6.67 19.01
N ASP A 163 -53.44 5.95 18.05
CA ASP A 163 -53.73 4.50 18.14
C ASP A 163 -53.78 3.92 16.72
N PRO A 164 -52.69 3.25 16.24
CA PRO A 164 -51.46 2.93 16.96
C PRO A 164 -50.52 4.16 17.08
N LYS A 165 -49.80 4.26 18.17
CA LYS A 165 -48.81 5.33 18.47
C LYS A 165 -47.36 4.96 18.24
N THR A 166 -47.10 3.76 17.69
CA THR A 166 -45.76 3.24 17.51
C THR A 166 -45.61 2.52 16.20
N SER A 167 -44.47 2.72 15.54
CA SER A 167 -44.01 1.97 14.39
C SER A 167 -42.68 1.31 14.67
N TYR A 168 -42.50 0.09 14.22
CA TYR A 168 -41.29 -0.68 14.36
C TYR A 168 -40.65 -0.95 13.01
N PHE A 169 -39.36 -0.67 12.90
CA PHE A 169 -38.55 -0.93 11.72
C PHE A 169 -37.38 -1.83 12.10
N LYS A 170 -37.23 -2.94 11.37
CA LYS A 170 -36.09 -3.85 11.57
C LYS A 170 -34.81 -3.25 11.02
N GLY A 171 -33.72 -3.36 11.80
CA GLY A 171 -32.38 -2.92 11.39
C GLY A 171 -31.91 -3.55 10.08
N ALA A 172 -31.12 -2.81 9.33
CA ALA A 172 -30.63 -3.19 8.02
C ALA A 172 -29.14 -2.83 7.89
N SER A 173 -28.46 -3.44 6.92
CA SER A 173 -27.06 -3.12 6.60
C SER A 173 -26.79 -3.38 5.12
N HIS A 174 -26.05 -2.48 4.47
CA HIS A 174 -25.59 -2.62 3.10
C HIS A 174 -24.16 -2.10 2.93
N SER A 175 -23.42 -2.69 1.98
CA SER A 175 -22.03 -2.34 1.69
C SER A 175 -21.82 -2.05 0.21
N TYR A 176 -21.33 -0.88 -0.10
CA TYR A 176 -20.93 -0.45 -1.44
C TYR A 176 -19.44 -0.58 -1.62
N TYR A 177 -19.00 -1.13 -2.75
CA TYR A 177 -17.60 -1.15 -3.15
C TYR A 177 -17.35 -0.05 -4.18
N ILE A 178 -16.40 0.84 -3.89
CA ILE A 178 -16.20 2.08 -4.64
C ILE A 178 -14.73 2.22 -5.03
N LYS A 179 -14.46 2.60 -6.27
CA LYS A 179 -13.11 2.97 -6.73
C LYS A 179 -13.12 4.37 -7.36
N PRO A 180 -12.04 5.14 -7.23
CA PRO A 180 -11.91 6.39 -7.95
C PRO A 180 -11.78 6.13 -9.46
N LYS A 181 -12.20 7.08 -10.26
CA LYS A 181 -11.88 7.10 -11.69
C LYS A 181 -10.39 7.44 -11.87
N ILE A 182 -9.72 6.68 -12.72
CA ILE A 182 -8.30 6.85 -12.97
C ILE A 182 -8.10 7.42 -14.38
N ASP A 183 -7.89 8.73 -14.46
CA ASP A 183 -7.63 9.41 -15.73
C ASP A 183 -6.16 9.32 -16.18
N VAL A 184 -5.27 9.09 -15.24
CA VAL A 184 -3.82 9.02 -15.45
C VAL A 184 -3.25 7.75 -14.81
N PRO A 185 -2.72 6.83 -15.64
CA PRO A 185 -2.08 5.62 -15.10
C PRO A 185 -0.92 5.93 -14.16
N LEU A 186 -0.76 5.12 -13.13
CA LEU A 186 0.32 5.23 -12.16
C LEU A 186 0.81 3.85 -11.67
N VAL A 187 1.99 3.82 -11.07
CA VAL A 187 2.52 2.67 -10.34
C VAL A 187 2.15 2.82 -8.88
N CYS A 188 1.47 1.84 -8.32
CA CYS A 188 1.19 1.79 -6.89
C CYS A 188 2.41 1.30 -6.10
N TYR A 189 2.99 0.20 -6.55
CA TYR A 189 4.09 -0.45 -5.83
C TYR A 189 5.13 -1.02 -6.78
N ALA A 190 6.38 -0.98 -6.34
CA ALA A 190 7.47 -1.79 -6.88
C ALA A 190 7.75 -2.92 -5.87
N GLN A 191 7.33 -4.14 -6.22
CA GLN A 191 7.29 -5.29 -5.33
C GLN A 191 8.43 -6.28 -5.60
N PRO A 192 9.51 -6.28 -4.80
CA PRO A 192 10.49 -7.37 -4.78
C PRO A 192 9.94 -8.57 -4.02
N ASN A 193 10.80 -9.54 -3.67
CA ASN A 193 10.47 -10.58 -2.71
C ASN A 193 9.96 -9.96 -1.39
N LEU A 194 8.80 -10.41 -0.89
CA LEU A 194 8.18 -9.89 0.34
C LEU A 194 8.60 -10.65 1.61
N ASN A 195 9.35 -11.75 1.47
CA ASN A 195 9.87 -12.49 2.62
C ASN A 195 10.75 -11.56 3.45
N ASN A 196 10.70 -11.70 4.78
CA ASN A 196 11.33 -10.77 5.71
C ASN A 196 10.96 -9.30 5.40
N GLY A 197 9.66 -9.02 5.34
CA GLY A 197 9.11 -7.67 5.11
C GLY A 197 8.14 -7.20 6.19
N LYS A 198 7.93 -7.99 7.26
CA LYS A 198 7.00 -7.71 8.37
C LYS A 198 7.75 -7.60 9.69
N LYS A 199 7.09 -7.07 10.72
CA LYS A 199 7.64 -6.90 12.09
C LYS A 199 8.93 -6.09 12.08
N GLU A 200 10.02 -6.61 12.66
CA GLU A 200 11.35 -6.00 12.75
C GLU A 200 11.98 -5.68 11.39
N TYR A 201 11.58 -6.38 10.34
CA TYR A 201 12.03 -6.13 8.97
C TYR A 201 11.22 -5.06 8.25
N ALA A 202 10.05 -4.68 8.76
CA ALA A 202 9.19 -3.71 8.10
C ALA A 202 9.88 -2.35 7.98
N GLY A 203 9.83 -1.79 6.80
CA GLY A 203 10.35 -0.44 6.52
C GLY A 203 9.42 0.67 7.02
N PRO A 204 9.87 1.92 6.89
CA PRO A 204 9.01 3.07 7.15
C PRO A 204 7.72 2.99 6.32
N LYS A 205 6.58 3.29 6.91
CA LYS A 205 5.25 3.19 6.26
C LYS A 205 5.14 4.04 4.99
N GLU A 206 5.93 5.11 4.90
CA GLU A 206 6.01 6.00 3.74
C GLU A 206 6.74 5.35 2.57
N GLN A 207 7.60 4.36 2.83
CA GLN A 207 8.40 3.68 1.79
C GLN A 207 7.96 2.26 1.52
N TRP A 208 7.53 1.53 2.54
CA TRP A 208 7.30 0.10 2.50
C TRP A 208 5.89 -0.29 2.94
N ASP A 209 5.26 -1.12 2.14
CA ASP A 209 4.05 -1.86 2.49
C ASP A 209 4.39 -3.34 2.61
N PRO A 210 4.14 -3.99 3.76
CA PRO A 210 4.54 -5.39 3.98
C PRO A 210 3.91 -6.42 3.03
N ASP A 211 2.80 -6.08 2.38
CA ASP A 211 2.06 -6.96 1.49
C ASP A 211 2.25 -6.59 0.00
N ASN A 212 2.72 -5.38 -0.29
CA ASN A 212 2.81 -4.88 -1.67
C ASN A 212 4.22 -4.42 -2.07
N GLY A 213 5.14 -4.20 -1.13
CA GLY A 213 6.50 -3.75 -1.42
C GLY A 213 6.72 -2.25 -1.33
N PHE A 214 7.62 -1.71 -2.12
CA PHE A 214 8.02 -0.30 -2.08
C PHE A 214 7.00 0.61 -2.75
N LYS A 215 6.60 1.66 -2.04
CA LYS A 215 5.79 2.77 -2.57
C LYS A 215 6.65 3.67 -3.45
N VAL A 216 6.04 4.25 -4.48
CA VAL A 216 6.71 5.25 -5.32
C VAL A 216 6.98 6.51 -4.50
N GLN A 217 8.25 6.92 -4.40
CA GLN A 217 8.66 8.06 -3.59
C GLN A 217 8.73 9.36 -4.42
N SER A 218 9.08 9.26 -5.70
CA SER A 218 9.25 10.45 -6.52
C SER A 218 9.19 10.15 -8.02
N LEU A 219 8.41 10.91 -8.75
CA LEU A 219 8.47 10.96 -10.21
C LEU A 219 9.48 12.01 -10.73
N LYS A 220 10.17 12.76 -9.83
CA LYS A 220 11.15 13.78 -10.20
C LYS A 220 12.59 13.38 -9.90
N ASN A 221 12.80 12.40 -9.02
CA ASN A 221 14.13 11.96 -8.59
C ASN A 221 14.20 10.43 -8.57
N ALA A 222 14.89 9.86 -9.56
CA ALA A 222 15.04 8.42 -9.74
C ALA A 222 15.74 7.73 -8.55
N SER A 223 16.72 8.39 -7.92
CA SER A 223 17.49 7.84 -6.79
C SER A 223 16.68 7.69 -5.50
N LYS A 224 15.43 8.21 -5.46
CA LYS A 224 14.52 8.01 -4.32
C LYS A 224 13.63 6.78 -4.46
N ASN A 225 13.61 6.14 -5.63
CA ASN A 225 12.77 4.98 -5.88
C ASN A 225 13.58 3.68 -5.85
N PHE A 226 12.92 2.60 -5.46
CA PHE A 226 13.46 1.23 -5.57
C PHE A 226 13.55 0.83 -7.06
N PRO A 227 14.55 0.05 -7.49
CA PRO A 227 15.76 -0.30 -6.75
C PRO A 227 16.91 0.68 -6.99
N THR A 228 17.83 0.80 -6.01
CA THR A 228 19.09 1.53 -6.19
C THR A 228 20.29 0.59 -6.35
N THR A 229 20.08 -0.70 -6.09
CA THR A 229 21.06 -1.77 -6.21
C THR A 229 20.55 -2.84 -7.17
N GLY A 230 21.46 -3.61 -7.79
CA GLY A 230 21.04 -4.66 -8.68
C GLY A 230 22.09 -5.73 -8.97
N ALA A 231 21.61 -6.89 -9.38
CA ALA A 231 22.41 -7.98 -9.91
C ALA A 231 21.64 -8.65 -11.06
N ASN A 232 22.34 -9.44 -11.88
CA ASN A 232 21.70 -10.09 -13.02
C ASN A 232 20.57 -11.03 -12.57
N ASN A 233 19.45 -10.97 -13.29
CA ASN A 233 18.22 -11.73 -13.04
C ASN A 233 17.43 -11.38 -11.77
N LEU A 234 17.83 -10.39 -10.99
CA LEU A 234 16.93 -9.87 -9.97
C LEU A 234 15.70 -9.27 -10.63
N SER A 235 14.53 -9.56 -10.09
CA SER A 235 13.26 -9.16 -10.65
C SER A 235 12.30 -8.63 -9.59
N PHE A 236 11.45 -7.69 -9.99
CA PHE A 236 10.40 -7.14 -9.15
C PHE A 236 9.15 -6.88 -9.99
N LYS A 237 8.00 -6.86 -9.33
CA LYS A 237 6.73 -6.56 -9.98
C LYS A 237 6.45 -5.05 -9.87
N LEU A 238 6.00 -4.44 -10.97
CA LEU A 238 5.31 -3.15 -10.92
C LEU A 238 3.82 -3.41 -10.88
N ILE A 239 3.19 -2.95 -9.80
CA ILE A 239 1.74 -3.03 -9.62
C ILE A 239 1.15 -1.72 -10.11
N LEU A 240 0.40 -1.81 -11.21
CA LEU A 240 -0.13 -0.67 -11.94
C LEU A 240 -1.58 -0.37 -11.54
N THR A 241 -2.04 0.82 -11.83
CA THR A 241 -3.46 1.14 -11.88
C THR A 241 -3.74 2.09 -13.03
N GLY A 242 -4.90 1.93 -13.69
CA GLY A 242 -5.29 2.70 -14.87
C GLY A 242 -4.64 2.26 -16.19
N MET A 243 -3.85 1.18 -16.20
CA MET A 243 -3.33 0.55 -17.42
C MET A 243 -2.99 -0.92 -17.19
N THR A 244 -2.97 -1.69 -18.26
CA THR A 244 -2.62 -3.11 -18.29
C THR A 244 -1.13 -3.35 -18.54
N ALA A 245 -0.65 -4.56 -18.27
CA ALA A 245 0.70 -4.99 -18.62
C ALA A 245 0.93 -4.93 -20.15
N ARG A 246 -0.07 -5.29 -20.96
CA ARG A 246 -0.05 -5.19 -22.42
C ARG A 246 0.27 -3.77 -22.88
N GLU A 247 -0.46 -2.78 -22.36
CA GLU A 247 -0.28 -1.37 -22.72
C GLU A 247 1.09 -0.86 -22.30
N MET A 248 1.50 -1.15 -21.06
CA MET A 248 2.81 -0.73 -20.56
C MET A 248 3.96 -1.30 -21.40
N ILE A 249 3.92 -2.60 -21.73
CA ILE A 249 4.95 -3.26 -22.54
C ILE A 249 4.95 -2.72 -23.99
N ALA A 250 3.76 -2.45 -24.56
CA ALA A 250 3.65 -1.86 -25.89
C ALA A 250 4.28 -0.46 -25.99
N ILE A 251 4.12 0.35 -24.93
CA ILE A 251 4.67 1.72 -24.87
C ILE A 251 6.20 1.70 -24.64
N ASN A 252 6.71 0.81 -23.78
CA ASN A 252 8.10 0.82 -23.34
C ASN A 252 8.99 -0.19 -24.04
N SER A 253 8.43 -1.11 -24.84
CA SER A 253 9.06 -2.32 -25.38
C SER A 253 9.38 -3.37 -24.31
N SER A 254 9.54 -4.63 -24.74
CA SER A 254 9.92 -5.74 -23.84
C SER A 254 11.35 -5.65 -23.31
N THR A 255 12.21 -4.85 -23.95
CA THR A 255 13.58 -4.55 -23.51
C THR A 255 13.78 -3.06 -23.41
N VAL A 256 14.10 -2.58 -22.20
CA VAL A 256 14.31 -1.16 -21.92
C VAL A 256 15.79 -0.90 -21.70
N LYS A 257 16.34 0.09 -22.42
CA LYS A 257 17.69 0.59 -22.20
C LYS A 257 17.67 1.72 -21.18
N SER A 258 18.76 1.89 -20.44
CA SER A 258 18.94 3.04 -19.57
C SER A 258 18.97 4.35 -20.36
N VAL A 259 18.39 5.41 -19.80
CA VAL A 259 18.46 6.76 -20.37
C VAL A 259 19.78 7.47 -20.04
N SER A 260 20.48 7.00 -19.01
CA SER A 260 21.86 7.38 -18.68
C SER A 260 22.55 6.21 -18.00
N GLY A 261 23.88 6.18 -18.08
CA GLY A 261 24.67 5.03 -17.63
C GLY A 261 24.80 3.96 -18.70
N SER A 262 25.26 2.77 -18.34
CA SER A 262 25.47 1.67 -19.28
C SER A 262 25.71 0.33 -18.57
N GLY A 263 25.67 -0.76 -19.36
CA GLY A 263 26.01 -2.12 -18.91
C GLY A 263 24.81 -2.95 -18.51
N ILE A 264 23.65 -2.32 -18.25
CA ILE A 264 22.42 -3.03 -17.85
C ILE A 264 21.23 -2.61 -18.69
N THR A 265 20.25 -3.51 -18.81
CA THR A 265 18.95 -3.32 -19.44
C THR A 265 17.85 -3.93 -18.57
N LEU A 266 16.58 -3.61 -18.86
CA LEU A 266 15.43 -4.26 -18.25
C LEU A 266 14.76 -5.17 -19.26
N SER A 267 14.24 -6.30 -18.78
CA SER A 267 13.25 -7.10 -19.49
C SER A 267 11.88 -6.87 -18.86
N LEU A 268 10.87 -6.54 -19.65
CA LEU A 268 9.49 -6.37 -19.21
C LEU A 268 8.64 -7.54 -19.71
N MET A 269 7.91 -8.18 -18.81
CA MET A 269 7.00 -9.27 -19.11
C MET A 269 5.72 -9.14 -18.28
N ALA A 270 4.60 -9.58 -18.83
CA ALA A 270 3.39 -9.75 -18.02
C ALA A 270 3.59 -10.90 -17.04
N GLU A 271 3.17 -10.72 -15.80
CA GLU A 271 3.25 -11.79 -14.79
C GLU A 271 2.45 -13.02 -15.27
N ASN A 272 3.09 -14.20 -15.26
CA ASN A 272 2.51 -15.46 -15.73
C ASN A 272 1.88 -15.39 -17.15
N GLY A 273 2.32 -14.44 -17.99
CA GLY A 273 1.76 -14.21 -19.33
C GLY A 273 0.41 -13.51 -19.37
N ALA A 274 -0.11 -13.07 -18.23
CA ALA A 274 -1.40 -12.40 -18.14
C ALA A 274 -1.33 -10.95 -18.61
N LEU A 275 -1.40 -10.72 -19.91
CA LEU A 275 -1.25 -9.40 -20.53
C LEU A 275 -2.32 -8.39 -20.13
N ASP A 276 -3.51 -8.84 -19.77
CA ASP A 276 -4.62 -7.97 -19.36
C ASP A 276 -4.64 -7.71 -17.84
N SER A 277 -3.66 -8.27 -17.11
CA SER A 277 -3.43 -7.93 -15.69
C SER A 277 -2.79 -6.55 -15.55
N ASN A 278 -2.79 -6.04 -14.33
CA ASN A 278 -2.11 -4.79 -13.96
C ASN A 278 -0.71 -5.00 -13.35
N ILE A 279 -0.07 -6.17 -13.60
CA ILE A 279 1.23 -6.51 -13.02
C ILE A 279 2.26 -6.76 -14.13
N VAL A 280 3.35 -6.01 -14.08
CA VAL A 280 4.50 -6.18 -14.97
C VAL A 280 5.71 -6.64 -14.17
N LEU A 281 6.27 -7.78 -14.57
CA LEU A 281 7.56 -8.27 -14.05
C LEU A 281 8.70 -7.53 -14.76
N VAL A 282 9.51 -6.84 -13.98
CA VAL A 282 10.73 -6.15 -14.42
C VAL A 282 11.92 -6.95 -13.98
N THR A 283 12.74 -7.41 -14.91
CA THR A 283 13.96 -8.19 -14.62
C THR A 283 15.20 -7.41 -15.05
N LEU A 284 16.16 -7.27 -14.16
CA LEU A 284 17.46 -6.65 -14.44
C LEU A 284 18.33 -7.62 -15.25
N LYS A 285 18.93 -7.14 -16.33
CA LYS A 285 19.87 -7.88 -17.17
C LYS A 285 21.17 -7.10 -17.28
N GLY A 286 22.27 -7.71 -16.86
CA GLY A 286 23.56 -7.04 -16.85
C GLY A 286 24.74 -7.98 -16.66
N PRO A 287 25.94 -7.46 -16.42
CA PRO A 287 27.16 -8.26 -16.31
C PRO A 287 27.09 -9.35 -15.26
N THR A 288 27.60 -10.52 -15.62
CA THR A 288 27.88 -11.67 -14.77
C THR A 288 29.37 -11.97 -14.78
N LYS A 289 29.81 -12.94 -13.98
CA LYS A 289 31.20 -13.40 -14.00
C LYS A 289 31.66 -13.91 -15.37
N ASP A 290 30.72 -14.47 -16.15
CA ASP A 290 30.98 -15.08 -17.47
C ASP A 290 30.82 -14.10 -18.64
N SER A 291 30.35 -12.89 -18.37
CA SER A 291 30.20 -11.86 -19.40
C SER A 291 31.56 -11.43 -19.97
N SER A 292 31.67 -11.34 -21.29
CA SER A 292 32.86 -10.80 -21.97
C SER A 292 33.07 -9.30 -21.65
N ASN A 293 31.98 -8.55 -21.59
CA ASN A 293 32.00 -7.14 -21.15
C ASN A 293 31.37 -7.05 -19.75
N LYS A 294 32.15 -6.61 -18.78
CA LYS A 294 31.75 -6.41 -17.39
C LYS A 294 31.58 -4.92 -17.01
N THR A 295 31.53 -4.04 -18.01
CA THR A 295 31.39 -2.61 -17.77
C THR A 295 30.01 -2.29 -17.20
N PHE A 296 29.98 -1.52 -16.13
CA PHE A 296 28.79 -0.94 -15.53
C PHE A 296 29.03 0.54 -15.26
N LYS A 297 28.04 1.37 -15.49
CA LYS A 297 27.98 2.74 -14.99
C LYS A 297 26.61 2.99 -14.36
N PRO A 298 26.51 3.73 -13.26
CA PRO A 298 25.22 4.03 -12.62
C PRO A 298 24.16 4.39 -13.64
N SER A 299 23.07 3.62 -13.66
CA SER A 299 22.14 3.58 -14.80
C SER A 299 20.74 3.98 -14.37
N ARG A 300 20.20 5.03 -15.00
CA ARG A 300 18.84 5.51 -14.79
C ARG A 300 17.89 4.90 -15.84
N PHE A 301 16.75 4.42 -15.37
CA PHE A 301 15.67 3.91 -16.18
C PHE A 301 14.43 4.79 -16.05
N GLU A 302 13.75 4.99 -17.16
CA GLU A 302 12.47 5.67 -17.26
C GLU A 302 11.47 4.77 -17.96
N LEU A 303 10.30 4.60 -17.35
CA LEU A 303 9.16 3.89 -17.90
C LEU A 303 8.02 4.89 -18.10
N TYR A 304 7.37 4.83 -19.24
CA TYR A 304 6.40 5.81 -19.68
C TYR A 304 4.99 5.25 -19.69
N ARG A 305 4.00 6.11 -19.44
CA ARG A 305 2.57 5.76 -19.45
C ARG A 305 1.90 6.01 -20.81
N ASP A 306 2.57 6.69 -21.72
CA ASP A 306 2.05 7.00 -23.04
C ASP A 306 3.16 7.23 -24.08
N VAL A 307 2.77 7.31 -25.35
CA VAL A 307 3.69 7.54 -26.48
C VAL A 307 4.30 8.95 -26.48
N LYS A 308 3.76 9.89 -25.71
CA LYS A 308 4.32 11.24 -25.52
C LYS A 308 5.46 11.26 -24.50
N LYS A 309 5.80 10.09 -23.94
CA LYS A 309 6.84 9.90 -22.93
C LYS A 309 6.53 10.63 -21.61
N ASN A 310 5.26 10.70 -21.23
CA ASN A 310 4.92 11.08 -19.87
C ASN A 310 5.34 9.98 -18.90
N LEU A 311 6.07 10.37 -17.86
CA LEU A 311 6.72 9.44 -16.96
C LEU A 311 5.68 8.66 -16.13
N LEU A 312 5.85 7.34 -16.06
CA LEU A 312 5.09 6.42 -15.22
C LEU A 312 5.89 6.03 -13.97
N TYR A 313 7.16 5.65 -14.17
CA TYR A 313 8.07 5.24 -13.11
C TYR A 313 9.51 5.51 -13.52
N GLN A 314 10.37 5.83 -12.57
CA GLN A 314 11.82 5.90 -12.80
C GLN A 314 12.59 5.44 -11.57
N PHE A 315 13.77 4.90 -11.80
CA PHE A 315 14.71 4.51 -10.76
C PHE A 315 16.15 4.55 -11.28
N LYS A 316 17.10 4.48 -10.37
CA LYS A 316 18.52 4.53 -10.71
C LYS A 316 19.29 3.44 -9.97
N ILE A 317 19.92 2.55 -10.71
CA ILE A 317 20.86 1.56 -10.17
C ILE A 317 22.21 2.24 -10.00
N ASP A 318 22.63 2.42 -8.76
CA ASP A 318 23.92 3.05 -8.41
C ASP A 318 25.01 2.02 -8.18
N ARG A 319 24.67 0.80 -7.79
CA ARG A 319 25.61 -0.29 -7.47
C ARG A 319 25.17 -1.59 -8.13
N TRP A 320 26.14 -2.26 -8.78
CA TRP A 320 25.91 -3.53 -9.44
C TRP A 320 26.77 -4.63 -8.82
N TYR A 321 26.17 -5.80 -8.62
CA TYR A 321 26.81 -6.92 -7.96
C TYR A 321 26.97 -8.08 -8.90
N ILE A 322 28.17 -8.72 -8.86
CA ILE A 322 28.47 -9.99 -9.50
C ILE A 322 28.82 -11.00 -8.42
N VAL A 323 28.00 -12.04 -8.31
CA VAL A 323 28.22 -13.11 -7.33
C VAL A 323 29.04 -14.24 -7.97
N LYS A 324 29.87 -14.89 -7.17
CA LYS A 324 30.55 -16.10 -7.58
C LYS A 324 29.58 -17.28 -7.54
N SER A 325 29.30 -17.89 -8.68
CA SER A 325 28.43 -19.04 -8.75
C SER A 325 29.11 -20.31 -8.17
N GLY A 326 28.28 -21.29 -7.77
CA GLY A 326 28.70 -22.55 -7.19
C GLY A 326 28.78 -22.52 -5.66
N ASN A 327 28.59 -23.66 -5.05
CA ASN A 327 28.55 -23.83 -3.58
C ASN A 327 29.96 -23.91 -2.99
N THR A 328 30.80 -22.92 -3.25
CA THR A 328 32.19 -22.89 -2.77
C THR A 328 32.38 -21.65 -1.90
N ASP A 329 32.50 -21.88 -0.61
CA ASP A 329 33.00 -20.89 0.31
C ASP A 329 34.49 -20.65 0.06
N MET A 330 34.96 -19.44 0.27
CA MET A 330 36.31 -19.02 -0.04
C MET A 330 36.96 -18.31 1.13
N HIS A 331 38.25 -18.52 1.32
CA HIS A 331 39.02 -17.63 2.19
C HIS A 331 39.02 -16.19 1.62
N TYR A 332 39.11 -15.22 2.49
CA TYR A 332 39.02 -13.79 2.11
C TYR A 332 40.04 -13.36 1.04
N SER A 333 41.28 -13.91 1.08
CA SER A 333 42.31 -13.66 0.06
C SER A 333 41.86 -14.06 -1.34
N ASN A 334 41.15 -15.21 -1.44
CA ASN A 334 40.60 -15.69 -2.71
C ASN A 334 39.39 -14.85 -3.14
N ALA A 335 38.62 -14.31 -2.18
CA ALA A 335 37.53 -13.37 -2.47
C ALA A 335 38.06 -12.06 -3.13
N ILE A 336 39.16 -11.50 -2.61
CA ILE A 336 39.83 -10.37 -3.24
C ILE A 336 40.28 -10.75 -4.67
N SER A 337 40.99 -11.86 -4.82
CA SER A 337 41.50 -12.31 -6.12
C SER A 337 40.36 -12.52 -7.14
N PHE A 338 39.22 -13.02 -6.69
CA PHE A 338 38.05 -13.17 -7.55
C PHE A 338 37.54 -11.81 -8.02
N CYS A 339 37.33 -10.84 -7.12
CA CYS A 339 36.88 -9.50 -7.47
C CYS A 339 37.87 -8.77 -8.39
N ASP A 340 39.16 -8.89 -8.14
CA ASP A 340 40.19 -8.34 -9.00
C ASP A 340 40.15 -8.96 -10.41
N SER A 341 39.85 -10.27 -10.53
CA SER A 341 39.71 -10.95 -11.83
C SER A 341 38.53 -10.45 -12.68
N LEU A 342 37.53 -9.83 -12.06
CA LEU A 342 36.41 -9.18 -12.75
C LEU A 342 36.76 -7.78 -13.22
N SER A 343 37.78 -7.17 -12.64
CA SER A 343 38.17 -5.78 -12.90
C SER A 343 38.89 -5.62 -14.23
N THR A 344 38.78 -4.46 -14.82
CA THR A 344 39.46 -4.04 -16.04
C THR A 344 40.16 -2.69 -15.79
N LEU A 345 40.89 -2.17 -16.76
CA LEU A 345 41.51 -0.86 -16.66
C LEU A 345 40.52 0.28 -16.42
N SER A 346 39.26 0.11 -16.90
CA SER A 346 38.21 1.13 -16.83
C SER A 346 37.11 0.82 -15.82
N GLN A 347 37.10 -0.38 -15.22
CA GLN A 347 36.04 -0.81 -14.30
C GLN A 347 36.65 -1.60 -13.15
N LYS A 348 36.43 -1.14 -11.93
CA LYS A 348 36.89 -1.85 -10.72
C LYS A 348 35.72 -2.56 -10.05
N TYR A 349 35.96 -3.82 -9.70
CA TYR A 349 35.10 -4.59 -8.80
C TYR A 349 35.85 -4.84 -7.48
N ALA A 350 35.16 -4.70 -6.37
CA ALA A 350 35.73 -4.89 -5.04
C ALA A 350 34.84 -5.79 -4.18
N VAL A 351 35.40 -6.41 -3.15
CA VAL A 351 34.61 -7.02 -2.08
C VAL A 351 33.77 -5.91 -1.45
N PRO A 352 32.42 -6.12 -1.29
CA PRO A 352 31.53 -5.09 -0.76
C PRO A 352 31.87 -4.68 0.68
N ALA A 353 31.50 -3.46 1.05
CA ALA A 353 31.42 -3.07 2.45
C ALA A 353 30.09 -3.56 3.08
N ILE A 354 29.99 -3.57 4.41
CA ILE A 354 28.76 -3.93 5.12
C ILE A 354 27.55 -3.14 4.58
N GLN A 355 27.71 -1.83 4.42
CA GLN A 355 26.68 -0.94 3.91
C GLN A 355 26.28 -1.16 2.44
N ASP A 356 27.03 -1.96 1.70
CA ASP A 356 26.65 -2.39 0.36
C ASP A 356 25.65 -3.54 0.37
N TYR A 357 25.57 -4.28 1.47
CA TYR A 357 24.63 -5.37 1.64
C TYR A 357 23.42 -5.02 2.50
N THR A 358 23.62 -4.36 3.65
CA THR A 358 22.61 -4.26 4.69
C THR A 358 22.56 -2.89 5.34
N ASN A 359 21.42 -2.57 5.92
CA ASN A 359 21.23 -1.46 6.84
C ASN A 359 21.06 -1.91 8.30
N ALA A 360 21.39 -3.15 8.62
CA ALA A 360 21.42 -3.65 9.99
C ALA A 360 22.57 -3.07 10.79
N ASN A 361 22.46 -3.11 12.11
CA ASN A 361 23.52 -2.85 13.05
C ASN A 361 23.81 -4.12 13.85
N GLY A 362 24.99 -4.28 14.40
CA GLY A 362 25.33 -5.42 15.24
C GLY A 362 26.83 -5.60 15.41
N HIS A 363 27.23 -6.34 16.45
CA HIS A 363 28.61 -6.75 16.70
C HIS A 363 29.66 -5.63 16.55
N GLY A 364 29.35 -4.45 17.13
CA GLY A 364 30.22 -3.25 17.04
C GLY A 364 30.04 -2.40 15.78
N TRP A 365 29.22 -2.82 14.82
CA TRP A 365 28.85 -2.02 13.64
C TRP A 365 27.59 -1.17 13.95
N ASN A 366 27.70 0.17 13.76
CA ASN A 366 26.65 1.13 14.10
C ASN A 366 26.33 2.13 12.97
N LEU A 367 26.73 1.82 11.72
CA LEU A 367 26.52 2.70 10.57
C LEU A 367 25.33 2.24 9.69
N GLY A 368 24.49 1.37 10.22
CA GLY A 368 23.21 0.96 9.61
C GLY A 368 22.10 1.98 9.81
N ALA A 369 20.86 1.55 9.62
CA ALA A 369 19.70 2.42 9.83
C ALA A 369 19.57 2.79 11.33
N PRO A 370 19.25 4.05 11.65
CA PRO A 370 19.08 4.48 13.03
C PRO A 370 18.03 3.65 13.77
N GLY A 371 18.39 3.12 14.94
CA GLY A 371 17.51 2.31 15.79
C GLY A 371 17.28 0.87 15.32
N GLN A 372 17.87 0.46 14.20
CA GLN A 372 17.80 -0.91 13.72
C GLN A 372 18.75 -1.81 14.51
N GLY A 373 18.31 -3.05 14.77
CA GLY A 373 19.13 -4.10 15.41
C GLY A 373 19.95 -4.87 14.36
N ASN A 374 20.20 -6.14 14.66
CA ASN A 374 21.00 -7.06 13.84
C ASN A 374 20.26 -7.66 12.63
N THR A 375 19.10 -7.14 12.28
CA THR A 375 18.35 -7.52 11.06
C THR A 375 18.21 -6.31 10.16
N TYR A 376 18.15 -6.51 8.85
CA TYR A 376 17.84 -5.40 7.95
C TYR A 376 16.40 -4.91 8.09
N GLN A 377 16.18 -3.66 7.74
CA GLN A 377 14.87 -3.08 7.55
C GLN A 377 14.61 -2.86 6.05
N ARG A 378 13.45 -3.26 5.54
CA ARG A 378 13.05 -3.07 4.13
C ARG A 378 12.94 -1.57 3.83
N ARG A 379 13.99 -1.03 3.27
CA ARG A 379 14.14 0.41 3.02
C ARG A 379 14.97 0.64 1.76
N ILE A 380 14.62 1.65 1.00
CA ILE A 380 15.42 2.10 -0.14
C ILE A 380 16.74 2.63 0.39
N SER A 381 17.85 2.14 -0.16
CA SER A 381 19.18 2.58 0.22
C SER A 381 19.40 4.05 -0.17
N TYR A 382 20.16 4.77 0.62
CA TYR A 382 20.43 6.18 0.36
C TYR A 382 21.86 6.53 0.74
N PHE A 383 22.42 7.51 0.04
CA PHE A 383 23.73 8.07 0.38
C PHE A 383 23.56 9.11 1.49
N ASN A 384 24.28 8.93 2.60
CA ASN A 384 24.28 9.85 3.71
C ASN A 384 25.44 10.86 3.51
N GLU A 385 25.11 12.07 3.11
CA GLU A 385 26.09 13.12 2.82
C GLU A 385 26.93 13.54 4.04
N TYR A 386 26.38 13.39 5.27
CA TYR A 386 27.10 13.71 6.50
C TYR A 386 28.21 12.71 6.81
N THR A 387 27.98 11.44 6.55
CA THR A 387 28.97 10.37 6.79
C THR A 387 29.79 10.05 5.54
N GLY A 388 29.37 10.54 4.37
CA GLY A 388 29.96 10.18 3.08
C GLY A 388 29.80 8.70 2.71
N LYS A 389 28.80 8.02 3.28
CA LYS A 389 28.58 6.58 3.12
C LYS A 389 27.15 6.25 2.74
N TRP A 390 26.97 5.12 2.11
CA TRP A 390 25.65 4.52 1.89
C TRP A 390 25.05 4.01 3.20
N VAL A 391 23.76 4.09 3.33
CA VAL A 391 22.96 3.41 4.36
C VAL A 391 22.04 2.44 3.67
N GLY A 392 22.38 1.15 3.80
CA GLY A 392 21.67 0.05 3.14
C GLY A 392 22.22 -0.29 1.76
N GLY A 393 21.93 -1.50 1.34
CA GLY A 393 22.42 -2.10 0.12
C GLY A 393 21.47 -3.18 -0.42
N LEU A 394 22.07 -4.22 -0.96
CA LEU A 394 21.34 -5.21 -1.74
C LEU A 394 20.26 -5.95 -0.94
N PHE A 395 20.59 -6.43 0.28
CA PHE A 395 19.70 -7.31 1.03
C PHE A 395 18.48 -6.57 1.61
N ASN A 396 18.63 -5.37 2.11
CA ASN A 396 17.48 -4.62 2.60
C ASN A 396 16.53 -4.15 1.49
N GLU A 397 17.02 -3.95 0.27
CA GLU A 397 16.17 -3.63 -0.86
C GLU A 397 15.46 -4.87 -1.41
N TRP A 398 16.19 -5.95 -1.65
CA TRP A 398 15.67 -7.13 -2.36
C TRP A 398 15.13 -8.22 -1.43
N GLY A 399 15.46 -8.20 -0.14
CA GLY A 399 15.07 -9.22 0.82
C GLY A 399 15.91 -10.49 0.66
N ILE A 400 15.28 -11.65 0.76
CA ILE A 400 15.98 -12.95 0.66
C ILE A 400 16.47 -13.16 -0.78
N ILE A 401 17.74 -12.81 -1.00
CA ILE A 401 18.32 -12.70 -2.34
C ILE A 401 18.41 -14.04 -3.09
N TYR A 402 18.56 -15.14 -2.38
CA TYR A 402 18.69 -16.47 -2.97
C TYR A 402 17.34 -17.11 -3.36
N ASP A 403 16.22 -16.46 -3.05
CA ASP A 403 14.88 -16.89 -3.49
C ASP A 403 14.56 -16.44 -4.93
N TYR A 404 15.42 -15.62 -5.55
CA TYR A 404 15.20 -15.17 -6.93
C TYR A 404 15.65 -16.23 -7.94
N SER A 405 14.72 -16.70 -8.76
CA SER A 405 15.00 -17.70 -9.80
C SER A 405 16.02 -17.21 -10.84
N GLY A 406 16.96 -18.07 -11.22
CA GLY A 406 17.95 -17.79 -12.25
C GLY A 406 19.04 -16.82 -11.83
N THR A 407 19.20 -16.59 -10.53
CA THR A 407 20.35 -15.89 -9.95
C THR A 407 21.36 -16.93 -9.42
N ASP A 408 22.62 -16.50 -9.25
CA ASP A 408 23.68 -17.34 -8.67
C ASP A 408 23.82 -17.12 -7.15
N TRP A 409 22.91 -16.33 -6.52
CA TRP A 409 22.95 -16.06 -5.09
C TRP A 409 22.57 -17.30 -4.29
N LEU A 410 23.29 -17.52 -3.18
CA LEU A 410 23.10 -18.66 -2.30
C LEU A 410 22.89 -18.22 -0.85
N PHE A 411 22.26 -19.06 -0.08
CA PHE A 411 22.16 -18.94 1.36
C PHE A 411 23.54 -19.00 2.02
N GLY A 412 23.80 -18.15 3.01
CA GLY A 412 25.04 -18.11 3.80
C GLY A 412 25.53 -16.70 4.03
N ASP A 413 26.71 -16.63 4.63
CA ASP A 413 27.42 -15.39 4.93
C ASP A 413 28.26 -14.95 3.73
N TYR A 414 28.35 -13.65 3.55
CA TYR A 414 29.10 -13.01 2.47
C TYR A 414 30.21 -12.14 3.03
N TRP A 415 31.43 -12.31 2.52
CA TRP A 415 32.58 -11.48 2.87
C TRP A 415 32.32 -9.99 2.63
N VAL A 416 32.83 -9.19 3.58
CA VAL A 416 32.91 -7.73 3.43
C VAL A 416 34.35 -7.25 3.65
N ILE A 417 34.62 -6.02 3.17
CA ILE A 417 35.93 -5.41 3.31
C ILE A 417 36.20 -4.90 4.74
N ASP A 418 35.14 -4.61 5.50
CA ASP A 418 35.22 -4.05 6.84
C ASP A 418 35.86 -5.04 7.83
N THR A 419 36.53 -4.46 8.82
CA THR A 419 37.25 -5.20 9.87
C THR A 419 36.83 -4.72 11.25
N TYR A 420 36.94 -5.62 12.21
CA TYR A 420 36.70 -5.38 13.63
C TYR A 420 37.94 -5.65 14.44
N GLN A 421 38.24 -4.77 15.38
CA GLN A 421 39.33 -4.94 16.33
C GLN A 421 38.83 -4.54 17.72
N GLU A 422 38.82 -5.47 18.65
CA GLU A 422 38.21 -5.32 19.97
C GLU A 422 39.06 -4.44 20.91
N SER A 423 40.37 -4.61 20.83
CA SER A 423 41.33 -3.82 21.63
C SER A 423 42.71 -3.79 20.95
N ASN A 424 43.60 -2.88 21.39
CA ASN A 424 44.95 -2.84 20.90
C ASN A 424 45.69 -4.16 21.20
N GLY A 425 46.19 -4.81 20.15
CA GLY A 425 46.95 -6.06 20.26
C GLY A 425 46.16 -7.32 19.96
N GLU A 426 44.81 -7.27 19.87
CA GLU A 426 44.01 -8.39 19.41
C GLU A 426 44.10 -8.55 17.89
N PRO A 427 44.01 -9.78 17.37
CA PRO A 427 43.96 -10.02 15.94
C PRO A 427 42.78 -9.30 15.29
N ILE A 428 43.03 -8.67 14.14
CA ILE A 428 41.97 -8.09 13.34
C ILE A 428 41.05 -9.18 12.83
N LYS A 429 39.77 -9.10 13.18
CA LYS A 429 38.68 -9.95 12.71
C LYS A 429 38.06 -9.32 11.48
N ARG A 430 37.44 -10.11 10.63
CA ARG A 430 36.76 -9.62 9.44
C ARG A 430 35.26 -9.84 9.57
N TYR A 431 34.52 -8.83 9.24
CA TYR A 431 33.07 -8.92 9.19
C TYR A 431 32.60 -9.77 8.00
N ASN A 432 31.42 -10.32 8.16
CA ASN A 432 30.58 -10.87 7.10
C ASN A 432 29.14 -10.36 7.27
N VAL A 433 28.30 -10.63 6.27
CA VAL A 433 26.88 -10.29 6.31
C VAL A 433 26.06 -11.51 5.90
N TYR A 434 25.16 -11.93 6.75
CA TYR A 434 24.29 -13.06 6.51
C TYR A 434 23.15 -12.70 5.56
N ALA A 435 23.07 -13.37 4.42
CA ALA A 435 22.17 -12.99 3.31
C ALA A 435 20.68 -13.10 3.63
N GLN A 436 20.29 -13.91 4.62
CA GLN A 436 18.88 -14.12 4.96
C GLN A 436 18.27 -12.94 5.69
N ILE A 437 18.99 -12.37 6.66
CA ILE A 437 18.47 -11.36 7.59
C ILE A 437 19.31 -10.08 7.61
N GLY A 438 20.44 -10.08 6.91
CA GLY A 438 21.36 -8.95 6.88
C GLY A 438 22.19 -8.78 8.13
N ASP A 439 22.24 -9.79 9.01
CA ASP A 439 23.02 -9.76 10.24
C ASP A 439 24.49 -9.48 9.94
N VAL A 440 25.08 -8.60 10.74
CA VAL A 440 26.50 -8.25 10.68
C VAL A 440 27.22 -9.01 11.76
N ASP A 441 28.05 -9.97 11.39
CA ASP A 441 28.84 -10.78 12.30
C ASP A 441 30.33 -10.79 11.93
N PHE A 442 31.15 -11.43 12.75
CA PHE A 442 32.59 -11.61 12.44
C PHE A 442 33.09 -12.94 12.99
N TYR A 443 34.09 -13.51 12.31
CA TYR A 443 34.73 -14.74 12.75
C TYR A 443 35.95 -14.49 13.62
N PHE A 444 36.07 -15.31 14.67
CA PHE A 444 37.22 -15.32 15.57
C PHE A 444 38.45 -15.95 14.97
N ASN A 445 38.31 -16.73 13.91
CA ASN A 445 39.44 -17.46 13.26
C ASN A 445 39.61 -17.06 11.81
N GLN A 446 40.86 -16.74 11.40
CA GLN A 446 41.21 -16.37 10.03
C GLN A 446 41.04 -17.52 9.00
N GLY A 447 40.71 -18.74 9.45
CA GLY A 447 40.54 -19.94 8.61
C GLY A 447 39.14 -20.16 8.04
N ASN A 448 38.19 -19.28 8.32
CA ASN A 448 36.82 -19.40 7.84
C ASN A 448 36.69 -19.04 6.36
N SER A 449 35.68 -19.63 5.75
CA SER A 449 35.34 -19.46 4.34
C SER A 449 33.89 -19.02 4.24
N ASP A 450 33.62 -17.98 3.43
CA ASP A 450 32.29 -17.44 3.17
C ASP A 450 32.01 -17.31 1.68
N ARG A 451 30.79 -16.98 1.35
CA ARG A 451 30.34 -16.63 0.00
C ARG A 451 30.99 -15.32 -0.47
N VAL A 452 31.05 -15.18 -1.78
CA VAL A 452 31.68 -14.02 -2.41
C VAL A 452 30.74 -13.38 -3.43
N ALA A 453 30.55 -12.09 -3.29
CA ALA A 453 30.08 -11.22 -4.35
C ALA A 453 31.03 -10.02 -4.46
N CYS A 454 31.03 -9.39 -5.62
CA CYS A 454 31.82 -8.19 -5.89
C CYS A 454 30.90 -7.06 -6.29
N VAL A 455 31.17 -5.84 -5.84
CA VAL A 455 30.41 -4.65 -6.15
C VAL A 455 31.20 -3.70 -7.04
N THR A 456 30.48 -2.96 -7.89
CA THR A 456 31.01 -1.83 -8.67
C THR A 456 29.96 -0.71 -8.70
N TRP A 457 30.42 0.56 -8.86
CA TRP A 457 29.60 1.77 -8.88
C TRP A 457 30.12 2.81 -9.88
#